data_7a0514d4d33b0438e2df4a064f11ca20
#
_entry.id   7a0514d4d33b0438e2df4a064f11ca20
#
_cell.length_a   1.000
_cell.length_b   1.000
_cell.length_c   1.000
_cell.angle_alpha   90.00
_cell.angle_beta   90.00
_cell.angle_gamma   90.00
#
_symmetry.space_group_name_H-M   'P 1'
#
loop_
_entity.id
_entity.type
_entity.pdbx_description
1 polymer ?
#
loop_
_entity_poly.entity_id
_entity_poly.type
_entity_poly.pdbx_seq_one_letter_code
_entity_poly.pdbx_strand_id
1 'polypeptide(L)'
;MLEQIEEILNADAPTLDTLETTLTDGYAQALALEAERWRLERRLGEVAREGGEALGDELSSIGHRLNVADVELSKLRSLLGTLHERARSARRS
;
A
#
# COMPACT_ATOMS: atom_id res chain seq x y z
N MET A 1 2.63 -6.08 -6.48
CA MET A 1 2.18 -6.66 -5.18
C MET A 1 0.69 -6.96 -5.13
N LEU A 2 -0.17 -6.02 -5.46
CA LEU A 2 -1.63 -6.24 -5.44
C LEU A 2 -2.06 -7.40 -6.34
N GLU A 3 -1.52 -7.48 -7.55
CA GLU A 3 -1.82 -8.55 -8.49
C GLU A 3 -1.40 -9.92 -7.94
N GLN A 4 -0.25 -10.00 -7.31
CA GLN A 4 0.25 -11.23 -6.70
C GLN A 4 -0.68 -11.71 -5.59
N ILE A 5 -1.16 -10.78 -4.76
CA ILE A 5 -2.09 -11.11 -3.69
C ILE A 5 -3.42 -11.61 -4.26
N GLU A 6 -3.94 -10.91 -5.28
CA GLU A 6 -5.18 -11.31 -5.93
C GLU A 6 -5.06 -12.70 -6.57
N GLU A 7 -3.95 -13.01 -7.23
CA GLU A 7 -3.70 -14.33 -7.80
C GLU A 7 -3.71 -15.42 -6.74
N ILE A 8 -3.06 -15.17 -5.59
CA ILE A 8 -3.01 -16.13 -4.50
C ILE A 8 -4.39 -16.34 -3.88
N LEU A 9 -5.16 -15.26 -3.70
CA LEU A 9 -6.51 -15.35 -3.15
C LEU A 9 -7.46 -16.09 -4.08
N ASN A 10 -7.23 -16.02 -5.38
CA ASN A 10 -8.04 -16.71 -6.38
C ASN A 10 -7.58 -18.14 -6.64
N ALA A 11 -6.43 -18.56 -6.11
CA ALA A 11 -5.94 -19.91 -6.24
C ALA A 11 -6.82 -20.87 -5.41
N ASP A 12 -7.02 -22.10 -5.93
CA ASP A 12 -7.91 -23.09 -5.30
C ASP A 12 -7.39 -23.57 -3.94
N ALA A 13 -6.08 -23.71 -3.77
CA ALA A 13 -5.51 -24.22 -2.53
C ALA A 13 -4.10 -23.67 -2.31
N PRO A 14 -3.96 -22.37 -1.97
CA PRO A 14 -2.64 -21.82 -1.66
C PRO A 14 -2.10 -22.45 -0.36
N THR A 15 -0.80 -22.75 -0.34
CA THR A 15 -0.16 -23.31 0.85
C THR A 15 -0.04 -22.24 1.95
N LEU A 16 0.03 -22.69 3.19
CA LEU A 16 0.26 -21.78 4.32
C LEU A 16 1.57 -21.00 4.14
N ASP A 17 2.63 -21.69 3.69
CA ASP A 17 3.92 -21.06 3.43
C ASP A 17 3.80 -19.92 2.40
N THR A 18 3.09 -20.15 1.30
CA THR A 18 2.83 -19.12 0.28
C THR A 18 2.05 -17.95 0.86
N LEU A 19 1.03 -18.22 1.66
CA LEU A 19 0.22 -17.18 2.31
C LEU A 19 1.07 -16.33 3.26
N GLU A 20 1.89 -16.96 4.08
CA GLU A 20 2.76 -16.25 5.03
C GLU A 20 3.84 -15.43 4.35
N THR A 21 4.48 -15.98 3.31
CA THR A 21 5.49 -15.25 2.54
C THR A 21 4.88 -14.01 1.88
N THR A 22 3.70 -14.17 1.28
CA THR A 22 3.00 -13.06 0.62
C THR A 22 2.56 -12.01 1.63
N LEU A 23 2.14 -12.43 2.84
CA LEU A 23 1.83 -11.49 3.93
C LEU A 23 3.04 -10.66 4.32
N THR A 24 4.19 -11.31 4.50
CA THR A 24 5.44 -10.62 4.86
C THR A 24 5.82 -9.59 3.81
N ASP A 25 5.79 -9.99 2.54
CA ASP A 25 6.09 -9.08 1.43
C ASP A 25 5.08 -7.95 1.32
N GLY A 26 3.81 -8.26 1.55
CA GLY A 26 2.73 -7.27 1.52
C GLY A 26 2.84 -6.24 2.64
N TYR A 27 3.17 -6.65 3.86
CA TYR A 27 3.39 -5.72 4.96
C TYR A 27 4.61 -4.82 4.70
N ALA A 28 5.68 -5.37 4.12
CA ALA A 28 6.84 -4.56 3.73
C ALA A 28 6.47 -3.51 2.69
N GLN A 29 5.63 -3.88 1.73
CA GLN A 29 5.14 -2.94 0.71
C GLN A 29 4.25 -1.86 1.34
N ALA A 30 3.38 -2.23 2.29
CA ALA A 30 2.54 -1.27 2.99
C ALA A 30 3.38 -0.24 3.76
N LEU A 31 4.44 -0.68 4.42
CA LEU A 31 5.37 0.21 5.12
C LEU A 31 6.07 1.16 4.14
N ALA A 32 6.46 0.66 2.96
CA ALA A 32 7.09 1.49 1.92
C ALA A 32 6.11 2.56 1.40
N LEU A 33 4.85 2.21 1.21
CA LEU A 33 3.81 3.16 0.79
C LEU A 33 3.52 4.21 1.87
N GLU A 34 3.50 3.82 3.13
CA GLU A 34 3.33 4.75 4.25
C GLU A 34 4.50 5.73 4.33
N ALA A 35 5.73 5.25 4.13
CA ALA A 35 6.91 6.10 4.11
C ALA A 35 6.88 7.08 2.93
N GLU A 36 6.45 6.63 1.76
CA GLU A 36 6.28 7.48 0.58
C GLU A 36 5.24 8.56 0.83
N ARG A 37 4.10 8.18 1.40
CA ARG A 37 3.04 9.11 1.76
C ARG A 37 3.54 10.18 2.72
N TRP A 38 4.30 9.79 3.72
CA TRP A 38 4.87 10.72 4.70
C TRP A 38 5.84 11.72 4.05
N ARG A 39 6.69 11.24 3.14
CA ARG A 39 7.60 12.12 2.38
C ARG A 39 6.82 13.13 1.54
N LEU A 40 5.74 12.69 0.90
CA LEU A 40 4.88 13.56 0.10
C LEU A 40 4.19 14.61 0.96
N GLU A 41 3.70 14.25 2.13
CA GLU A 41 3.08 15.19 3.07
C GLU A 41 4.09 16.25 3.55
N ARG A 42 5.31 15.83 3.84
CA ARG A 42 6.39 16.77 4.19
C ARG A 42 6.70 17.73 3.06
N ARG A 43 6.81 17.21 1.84
CA ARG A 43 7.07 18.05 0.67
C ARG A 43 5.94 19.03 0.42
N LEU A 44 4.71 18.59 0.61
CA LEU A 44 3.53 19.45 0.50
C LEU A 44 3.64 20.66 1.45
N GLY A 45 4.00 20.40 2.70
CA GLY A 45 4.20 21.47 3.69
C GLY A 45 5.33 22.41 3.33
N GLU A 46 6.44 21.89 2.80
CA GLU A 46 7.57 22.69 2.35
C GLU A 46 7.21 23.60 1.18
N VAL A 47 6.55 23.04 0.16
CA VAL A 47 6.13 23.80 -1.02
C VAL A 47 5.13 24.89 -0.64
N ALA A 48 4.18 24.57 0.24
CA ALA A 48 3.21 25.55 0.71
C ALA A 48 3.84 26.71 1.44
N ARG A 49 4.94 26.47 2.18
CA ARG A 49 5.69 27.53 2.89
C ARG A 49 6.57 28.35 1.95
N GLU A 50 7.17 27.71 0.96
CA GLU A 50 8.05 28.40 0.00
C GLU A 50 7.29 29.39 -0.89
N GLY A 51 6.08 29.02 -1.32
CA GLY A 51 5.32 29.80 -2.29
C GLY A 51 5.97 29.78 -3.66
N GLY A 52 5.65 30.75 -4.50
CA GLY A 52 6.25 30.92 -5.81
C GLY A 52 5.31 30.62 -6.96
N GLU A 53 5.78 30.87 -8.19
CA GLU A 53 4.98 30.72 -9.41
C GLU A 53 4.59 29.27 -9.72
N ALA A 54 5.44 28.32 -9.37
CA ALA A 54 5.20 26.90 -9.61
C ALA A 54 4.37 26.23 -8.50
N LEU A 55 3.95 26.98 -7.48
CA LEU A 55 3.25 26.46 -6.32
C LEU A 55 2.02 25.62 -6.70
N GLY A 56 1.16 26.16 -7.57
CA GLY A 56 -0.07 25.48 -7.97
C GLY A 56 0.18 24.13 -8.64
N ASP A 57 1.16 24.10 -9.55
CA ASP A 57 1.51 22.88 -10.29
C ASP A 57 2.15 21.84 -9.35
N GLU A 58 3.05 22.26 -8.48
CA GLU A 58 3.67 21.35 -7.51
C GLU A 58 2.66 20.79 -6.51
N LEU A 59 1.76 21.64 -5.97
CA LEU A 59 0.73 21.20 -5.05
C LEU A 59 -0.22 20.20 -5.71
N SER A 60 -0.60 20.47 -6.96
CA SER A 60 -1.46 19.57 -7.72
C SER A 60 -0.80 18.21 -7.96
N SER A 61 0.48 18.21 -8.33
CA SER A 61 1.25 16.99 -8.56
C SER A 61 1.39 16.17 -7.28
N ILE A 62 1.76 16.80 -6.18
CA ILE A 62 1.90 16.14 -4.87
C ILE A 62 0.55 15.59 -4.41
N GLY A 63 -0.51 16.38 -4.54
CA GLY A 63 -1.86 15.97 -4.19
C GLY A 63 -2.30 14.72 -4.95
N HIS A 64 -2.01 14.68 -6.26
CA HIS A 64 -2.31 13.52 -7.09
C HIS A 64 -1.53 12.28 -6.61
N ARG A 65 -0.25 12.43 -6.34
CA ARG A 65 0.59 11.32 -5.86
C ARG A 65 0.14 10.81 -4.49
N LEU A 66 -0.28 11.71 -3.59
CA LEU A 66 -0.85 11.35 -2.30
C LEU A 66 -2.13 10.54 -2.47
N ASN A 67 -3.00 10.97 -3.38
CA ASN A 67 -4.25 10.26 -3.66
C ASN A 67 -3.98 8.84 -4.19
N VAL A 68 -3.02 8.70 -5.12
CA VAL A 68 -2.63 7.39 -5.65
C VAL A 68 -2.10 6.50 -4.53
N ALA A 69 -1.23 7.02 -3.68
CA ALA A 69 -0.67 6.27 -2.55
C ALA A 69 -1.76 5.84 -1.56
N ASP A 70 -2.72 6.71 -1.27
CA ASP A 70 -3.84 6.40 -0.38
C ASP A 70 -4.71 5.28 -0.94
N VAL A 71 -5.02 5.33 -2.22
CA VAL A 71 -5.83 4.30 -2.88
C VAL A 71 -5.11 2.95 -2.86
N GLU A 72 -3.84 2.94 -3.23
CA GLU A 72 -3.04 1.71 -3.22
C GLU A 72 -2.91 1.12 -1.82
N LEU A 73 -2.64 1.96 -0.83
CA LEU A 73 -2.47 1.53 0.55
C LEU A 73 -3.78 0.96 1.11
N SER A 74 -4.91 1.59 0.81
CA SER A 74 -6.23 1.11 1.22
C SER A 74 -6.54 -0.27 0.63
N LYS A 75 -6.29 -0.45 -0.67
CA LYS A 75 -6.49 -1.75 -1.33
C LYS A 75 -5.56 -2.81 -0.76
N LEU A 76 -4.30 -2.47 -0.56
CA LEU A 76 -3.31 -3.40 -0.02
C LEU A 76 -3.69 -3.85 1.38
N ARG A 77 -4.07 -2.93 2.26
CA ARG A 77 -4.51 -3.26 3.63
C ARG A 77 -5.72 -4.19 3.63
N SER A 78 -6.69 -3.94 2.75
CA SER A 78 -7.87 -4.80 2.62
C SER A 78 -7.49 -6.22 2.20
N LEU A 79 -6.63 -6.35 1.19
CA LEU A 79 -6.17 -7.65 0.71
C LEU A 79 -5.29 -8.37 1.74
N LEU A 80 -4.45 -7.63 2.46
CA LEU A 80 -3.65 -8.20 3.55
C LEU A 80 -4.54 -8.74 4.68
N GLY A 81 -5.64 -8.06 4.98
CA GLY A 81 -6.62 -8.56 5.94
C GLY A 81 -7.20 -9.89 5.52
N THR A 82 -7.57 -10.02 4.24
CA THR A 82 -8.10 -11.27 3.68
C THR A 82 -7.05 -12.39 3.71
N LEU A 83 -5.80 -12.08 3.33
CA LEU A 83 -4.70 -13.05 3.40
C LEU A 83 -4.46 -13.52 4.83
N HIS A 84 -4.48 -12.61 5.77
CA HIS A 84 -4.29 -12.91 7.19
C HIS A 84 -5.34 -13.89 7.69
N GLU A 85 -6.61 -13.66 7.34
CA GLU A 85 -7.70 -14.55 7.72
C GLU A 85 -7.56 -15.93 7.08
N ARG A 86 -7.13 -16.00 5.83
CA ARG A 86 -6.89 -17.30 5.18
C ARG A 86 -5.72 -18.04 5.80
N ALA A 87 -4.65 -17.34 6.17
CA ALA A 87 -3.52 -17.95 6.85
C ALA A 87 -3.93 -18.49 8.23
N ARG A 88 -4.75 -17.74 8.97
CA ARG A 88 -5.29 -18.21 10.25
C ARG A 88 -6.11 -19.48 10.08
N SER A 89 -6.99 -19.51 9.08
CA SER A 89 -7.81 -20.69 8.79
C SER A 89 -6.95 -21.89 8.42
N ALA A 90 -5.90 -21.68 7.63
CA ALA A 90 -4.98 -22.75 7.24
C ALA A 90 -4.21 -23.30 8.44
N ARG A 91 -3.84 -22.47 9.40
CA ARG A 91 -3.17 -22.91 10.63
C ARG A 91 -4.07 -23.75 11.53
N ARG A 92 -5.38 -23.48 11.51
CA ARG A 92 -6.35 -24.24 12.31
C ARG A 92 -6.67 -25.62 11.73
N SER A 93 -6.41 -25.76 10.44
CA SER A 93 -6.64 -27.03 9.75
C SER A 93 -5.49 -27.99 10.03
#